data_bc257f087f17d24f80514cb8a158a961
#
_entry.id   bc257f087f17d24f80514cb8a158a961
#
_cell.length_a   1.000
_cell.length_b   1.000
_cell.length_c   1.000
_cell.angle_alpha   90.00
_cell.angle_beta   90.00
_cell.angle_gamma   90.00
#
_symmetry.space_group_name_H-M   'P 1'
#
loop_
_entity.id
_entity.type
_entity.pdbx_description
1 polymer ?
#
loop_
_entity_poly.entity_id
_entity_poly.type
_entity_poly.pdbx_seq_one_letter_code
_entity_poly.pdbx_strand_id
1 'polypeptide(L)'
;MSHALLWLPLLVAFVVLTALGWLERRRQRLFLEWADGAELSKLDGGGAARLINGQLEWSSFEAGQLRPQGSFAVSKLELVELLALGSGDAPLTEESHGPCRLRLSGDGVQKDIPFTDADRARRWIEELMQRSRCDL
;
A
#
# COMPACT_ATOMS: atom_id res chain seq x y z
N MET A 1 45.26 -2.37 21.35
CA MET A 1 44.73 -1.84 20.06
C MET A 1 43.78 -2.78 19.37
N SER A 2 43.84 -4.09 19.63
CA SER A 2 42.92 -5.05 19.04
C SER A 2 41.44 -4.85 19.47
N HIS A 3 41.19 -4.25 20.64
CA HIS A 3 39.83 -4.00 21.13
C HIS A 3 39.09 -2.93 20.34
N ALA A 4 39.80 -1.91 19.84
CA ALA A 4 39.19 -0.86 19.03
C ALA A 4 38.68 -1.39 17.69
N LEU A 5 39.40 -2.37 17.11
CA LEU A 5 38.98 -3.01 15.86
C LEU A 5 37.76 -3.91 16.03
N LEU A 6 37.57 -4.48 17.23
CA LEU A 6 36.39 -5.30 17.53
C LEU A 6 35.12 -4.47 17.75
N TRP A 7 35.29 -3.25 18.26
CA TRP A 7 34.17 -2.35 18.52
C TRP A 7 33.69 -1.63 17.26
N LEU A 8 34.56 -1.42 16.27
CA LEU A 8 34.24 -0.71 15.07
C LEU A 8 33.09 -1.35 14.26
N PRO A 9 33.08 -2.68 14.00
CA PRO A 9 31.96 -3.32 13.33
C PRO A 9 30.64 -3.19 14.10
N LEU A 10 30.69 -3.29 15.45
CA LEU A 10 29.50 -3.11 16.28
C LEU A 10 28.96 -1.70 16.20
N LEU A 11 29.85 -0.70 16.19
CA LEU A 11 29.46 0.71 16.07
C LEU A 11 28.81 0.97 14.72
N VAL A 12 29.39 0.44 13.64
CA VAL A 12 28.84 0.56 12.28
C VAL A 12 27.47 -0.09 12.20
N ALA A 13 27.33 -1.30 12.75
CA ALA A 13 26.04 -2.00 12.78
C ALA A 13 24.99 -1.20 13.54
N PHE A 14 25.36 -0.62 14.68
CA PHE A 14 24.45 0.21 15.48
C PHE A 14 24.00 1.45 14.72
N VAL A 15 24.91 2.14 14.06
CA VAL A 15 24.60 3.34 13.24
C VAL A 15 23.66 2.98 12.10
N VAL A 16 23.93 1.87 11.39
CA VAL A 16 23.09 1.39 10.28
C VAL A 16 21.68 1.06 10.78
N LEU A 17 21.56 0.31 11.88
CA LEU A 17 20.26 -0.05 12.43
C LEU A 17 19.48 1.17 12.90
N THR A 18 20.15 2.14 13.51
CA THR A 18 19.53 3.38 13.94
C THR A 18 19.04 4.19 12.74
N ALA A 19 19.85 4.28 11.69
CA ALA A 19 19.47 4.98 10.46
C ALA A 19 18.27 4.31 9.78
N LEU A 20 18.25 2.98 9.69
CA LEU A 20 17.14 2.24 9.11
C LEU A 20 15.86 2.44 9.93
N GLY A 21 15.95 2.41 11.25
CA GLY A 21 14.82 2.67 12.13
C GLY A 21 14.28 4.09 11.98
N TRP A 22 15.16 5.05 11.84
CA TRP A 22 14.77 6.45 11.62
C TRP A 22 14.06 6.63 10.27
N LEU A 23 14.59 6.00 9.21
CA LEU A 23 13.97 6.05 7.88
C LEU A 23 12.58 5.42 7.88
N GLU A 24 12.41 4.29 8.60
CA GLU A 24 11.11 3.63 8.70
C GLU A 24 10.11 4.50 9.45
N ARG A 25 10.53 5.14 10.55
CA ARG A 25 9.67 6.07 11.28
C ARG A 25 9.29 7.28 10.44
N ARG A 26 10.22 7.80 9.65
CA ARG A 26 9.95 8.91 8.75
C ARG A 26 8.94 8.50 7.67
N ARG A 27 9.10 7.30 7.11
CA ARG A 27 8.19 6.75 6.12
C ARG A 27 6.76 6.63 6.68
N GLN A 28 6.63 6.07 7.89
CA GLN A 28 5.35 5.93 8.56
C GLN A 28 4.73 7.29 8.87
N ARG A 29 5.52 8.26 9.29
CA ARG A 29 5.03 9.60 9.57
C ARG A 29 4.50 10.29 8.31
N LEU A 30 5.24 10.20 7.21
CA LEU A 30 4.80 10.76 5.94
C LEU A 30 3.50 10.11 5.47
N PHE A 31 3.39 8.79 5.63
CA PHE A 31 2.16 8.07 5.31
C PHE A 31 0.99 8.54 6.17
N LEU A 32 1.18 8.67 7.48
CA LEU A 32 0.12 9.10 8.39
C LEU A 32 -0.37 10.50 8.08
N GLU A 33 0.54 11.41 7.75
CA GLU A 33 0.17 12.77 7.34
C GLU A 33 -0.61 12.76 6.03
N TRP A 34 -0.15 11.98 5.05
CA TRP A 34 -0.81 11.86 3.76
C TRP A 34 -2.18 11.20 3.86
N ALA A 35 -2.33 10.21 4.75
CA ALA A 35 -3.57 9.46 4.93
C ALA A 35 -4.54 10.14 5.91
N ASP A 36 -4.18 11.28 6.49
CA ASP A 36 -5.04 11.97 7.45
C ASP A 36 -6.36 12.37 6.78
N GLY A 37 -7.46 12.02 7.44
CA GLY A 37 -8.80 12.25 6.90
C GLY A 37 -9.27 11.22 5.88
N ALA A 38 -8.43 10.26 5.50
CA ALA A 38 -8.82 9.22 4.57
C ALA A 38 -9.76 8.20 5.24
N GLU A 39 -10.71 7.70 4.47
CA GLU A 39 -11.66 6.70 4.94
C GLU A 39 -11.05 5.30 4.97
N LEU A 40 -10.19 5.02 4.00
CA LEU A 40 -9.39 3.82 3.93
C LEU A 40 -7.95 4.20 3.57
N SER A 41 -6.99 3.51 4.15
CA SER A 41 -5.58 3.73 3.82
C SER A 41 -4.79 2.45 4.04
N LYS A 42 -3.73 2.29 3.25
CA LYS A 42 -2.80 1.17 3.42
C LYS A 42 -1.38 1.60 3.11
N LEU A 43 -0.44 0.99 3.80
CA LEU A 43 1.00 1.18 3.55
C LEU A 43 1.64 -0.20 3.57
N ASP A 44 2.32 -0.56 2.49
CA ASP A 44 3.09 -1.81 2.41
C ASP A 44 4.31 -1.60 1.49
N GLY A 45 5.01 -2.69 1.17
CA GLY A 45 6.18 -2.62 0.31
C GLY A 45 5.91 -2.14 -1.11
N GLY A 46 4.67 -2.25 -1.58
CA GLY A 46 4.25 -1.78 -2.90
C GLY A 46 3.88 -0.31 -2.96
N GLY A 47 3.91 0.40 -1.83
CA GLY A 47 3.57 1.81 -1.76
C GLY A 47 2.38 2.08 -0.85
N ALA A 48 1.76 3.24 -1.03
CA ALA A 48 0.63 3.68 -0.23
C ALA A 48 -0.62 3.89 -1.09
N ALA A 49 -1.78 3.65 -0.51
CA ALA A 49 -3.07 3.94 -1.15
C ALA A 49 -4.03 4.48 -0.10
N ARG A 50 -4.92 5.36 -0.54
CA ARG A 50 -5.95 5.94 0.34
C ARG A 50 -7.25 6.17 -0.42
N LEU A 51 -8.35 6.10 0.30
CA LEU A 51 -9.67 6.49 -0.19
C LEU A 51 -10.09 7.76 0.53
N ILE A 52 -10.24 8.86 -0.21
CA ILE A 52 -10.61 10.16 0.34
C ILE A 52 -11.52 10.90 -0.64
N ASN A 53 -12.62 11.45 -0.13
CA ASN A 53 -13.57 12.25 -0.92
C ASN A 53 -14.09 11.52 -2.17
N GLY A 54 -14.32 10.21 -2.07
CA GLY A 54 -14.82 9.40 -3.18
C GLY A 54 -13.78 9.09 -4.25
N GLN A 55 -12.52 9.36 -3.99
CA GLN A 55 -11.42 9.06 -4.91
C GLN A 55 -10.42 8.12 -4.25
N LEU A 56 -10.01 7.12 -5.01
CA LEU A 56 -8.92 6.22 -4.61
C LEU A 56 -7.63 6.77 -5.19
N GLU A 57 -6.67 7.07 -4.33
CA GLU A 57 -5.38 7.61 -4.72
C GLU A 57 -4.27 6.65 -4.28
N TRP A 58 -3.24 6.50 -5.12
CA TRP A 58 -2.08 5.69 -4.80
C TRP A 58 -0.80 6.47 -5.03
N SER A 59 0.18 6.17 -4.20
CA SER A 59 1.49 6.83 -4.22
C SER A 59 2.59 5.82 -3.98
N SER A 60 3.78 6.11 -4.49
CA SER A 60 4.96 5.31 -4.22
C SER A 60 5.98 6.13 -3.44
N PHE A 61 6.87 5.45 -2.71
CA PHE A 61 7.99 6.10 -2.04
C PHE A 61 9.17 6.18 -3.00
N GLU A 62 9.58 7.40 -3.32
CA GLU A 62 10.75 7.66 -4.14
C GLU A 62 11.62 8.70 -3.44
N ALA A 63 12.90 8.39 -3.25
CA ALA A 63 13.86 9.28 -2.61
C ALA A 63 13.39 9.78 -1.23
N GLY A 64 12.71 8.91 -0.47
CA GLY A 64 12.21 9.24 0.86
C GLY A 64 10.97 10.13 0.89
N GLN A 65 10.32 10.31 -0.25
CA GLN A 65 9.09 11.12 -0.36
C GLN A 65 7.97 10.30 -0.99
N LEU A 66 6.73 10.61 -0.59
CA LEU A 66 5.55 10.06 -1.23
C LEU A 66 5.25 10.83 -2.50
N ARG A 67 5.27 10.13 -3.64
CA ARG A 67 4.93 10.72 -4.93
C ARG A 67 3.62 10.15 -5.44
N PRO A 68 2.62 10.97 -5.73
CA PRO A 68 1.37 10.50 -6.30
C PRO A 68 1.60 9.84 -7.66
N GLN A 69 1.02 8.65 -7.84
CA GLN A 69 1.13 7.90 -9.09
C GLN A 69 -0.16 7.95 -9.90
N GLY A 70 -1.29 8.16 -9.25
CA GLY A 70 -2.55 8.25 -9.92
C GLY A 70 -3.73 8.28 -8.97
N SER A 71 -4.92 8.49 -9.54
CA SER A 71 -6.16 8.50 -8.79
C SER A 71 -7.29 7.92 -9.64
N PHE A 72 -8.36 7.46 -8.98
CA PHE A 72 -9.50 6.85 -9.61
C PHE A 72 -10.76 7.21 -8.83
N ALA A 73 -11.79 7.72 -9.54
CA ALA A 73 -13.06 8.05 -8.92
C ALA A 73 -13.87 6.77 -8.66
N VAL A 74 -14.29 6.56 -7.43
CA VAL A 74 -15.04 5.36 -7.03
C VAL A 74 -16.39 5.29 -7.74
N SER A 75 -16.97 6.43 -8.07
CA SER A 75 -18.24 6.47 -8.83
C SER A 75 -18.14 5.86 -10.23
N LYS A 76 -16.94 5.77 -10.79
CA LYS A 76 -16.68 5.17 -12.11
C LYS A 76 -16.29 3.71 -12.03
N LEU A 77 -16.28 3.12 -10.83
CA LEU A 77 -15.88 1.75 -10.61
C LEU A 77 -16.91 0.80 -11.20
N GLU A 78 -16.48 -0.05 -12.14
CA GLU A 78 -17.34 -1.05 -12.81
C GLU A 78 -17.08 -2.45 -12.30
N LEU A 79 -15.81 -2.78 -12.03
CA LEU A 79 -15.40 -4.12 -11.64
C LEU A 79 -14.27 -4.08 -10.63
N VAL A 80 -14.41 -4.91 -9.59
CA VAL A 80 -13.35 -5.12 -8.59
C VAL A 80 -13.07 -6.61 -8.53
N GLU A 81 -11.80 -6.98 -8.70
CA GLU A 81 -11.38 -8.38 -8.65
C GLU A 81 -10.21 -8.54 -7.68
N LEU A 82 -10.19 -9.68 -6.99
CA LEU A 82 -9.08 -10.05 -6.12
C LEU A 82 -8.31 -11.18 -6.78
N LEU A 83 -7.04 -10.91 -7.12
CA LEU A 83 -6.20 -11.82 -7.87
C LEU A 83 -5.04 -12.33 -7.04
N ALA A 84 -4.59 -13.55 -7.32
CA ALA A 84 -3.40 -14.10 -6.71
C ALA A 84 -2.16 -13.36 -7.18
N LEU A 85 -1.18 -13.23 -6.28
CA LEU A 85 0.11 -12.63 -6.63
C LEU A 85 0.92 -13.66 -7.40
N GLY A 86 1.41 -13.28 -8.60
CA GLY A 86 2.20 -14.16 -9.44
C GLY A 86 1.96 -13.91 -10.92
N SER A 87 2.48 -14.79 -11.76
CA SER A 87 2.28 -14.72 -13.22
C SER A 87 0.89 -15.23 -13.58
N GLY A 88 0.05 -14.35 -14.13
CA GLY A 88 -1.29 -14.67 -14.57
C GLY A 88 -2.36 -13.98 -13.75
N ASP A 89 -3.59 -14.02 -14.26
CA ASP A 89 -4.76 -13.38 -13.68
C ASP A 89 -5.65 -14.38 -12.96
N ALA A 90 -5.04 -15.34 -12.25
CA ALA A 90 -5.78 -16.34 -11.50
C ALA A 90 -6.51 -15.69 -10.32
N PRO A 91 -7.82 -15.95 -10.12
CA PRO A 91 -8.53 -15.41 -8.99
C PRO A 91 -8.00 -15.97 -7.67
N LEU A 92 -8.03 -15.15 -6.63
CA LEU A 92 -7.62 -15.57 -5.30
C LEU A 92 -8.68 -16.47 -4.69
N THR A 93 -8.23 -17.56 -4.06
CA THR A 93 -9.14 -18.44 -3.34
C THR A 93 -9.62 -17.80 -2.04
N GLU A 94 -10.83 -18.13 -1.58
CA GLU A 94 -11.39 -17.57 -0.35
C GLU A 94 -10.59 -17.93 0.89
N GLU A 95 -9.84 -19.00 0.84
CA GLU A 95 -9.02 -19.48 1.97
C GLU A 95 -7.66 -18.78 2.06
N SER A 96 -7.27 -18.04 1.04
CA SER A 96 -5.97 -17.38 1.03
C SER A 96 -5.98 -16.11 1.88
N HIS A 97 -4.96 -15.97 2.72
CA HIS A 97 -4.78 -14.80 3.60
C HIS A 97 -3.49 -14.04 3.30
N GLY A 98 -2.72 -14.51 2.34
CA GLY A 98 -1.42 -13.95 2.01
C GLY A 98 -1.45 -12.80 1.01
N PRO A 99 -0.32 -12.53 0.35
CA PRO A 99 -0.23 -11.45 -0.63
C PRO A 99 -1.18 -11.65 -1.82
N CYS A 100 -1.73 -10.54 -2.31
CA CYS A 100 -2.66 -10.56 -3.43
C CYS A 100 -2.62 -9.23 -4.17
N ARG A 101 -3.38 -9.15 -5.28
CA ARG A 101 -3.56 -7.91 -6.04
C ARG A 101 -5.04 -7.57 -6.11
N LEU A 102 -5.35 -6.33 -5.84
CA LEU A 102 -6.70 -5.79 -6.01
C LEU A 102 -6.76 -5.10 -7.37
N ARG A 103 -7.58 -5.62 -8.28
CA ARG A 103 -7.76 -5.05 -9.60
C ARG A 103 -9.03 -4.23 -9.66
N LEU A 104 -8.88 -2.97 -10.03
CA LEU A 104 -9.98 -2.04 -10.19
C LEU A 104 -10.11 -1.68 -11.66
N SER A 105 -11.33 -1.73 -12.18
CA SER A 105 -11.61 -1.40 -13.58
C SER A 105 -12.80 -0.46 -13.66
N GLY A 106 -12.74 0.52 -14.54
CA GLY A 106 -13.82 1.45 -14.81
C GLY A 106 -13.37 2.57 -15.73
N ASP A 107 -14.28 3.13 -16.49
CA ASP A 107 -14.04 4.26 -17.42
C ASP A 107 -12.85 4.01 -18.36
N GLY A 108 -12.66 2.74 -18.79
CA GLY A 108 -11.57 2.35 -19.67
C GLY A 108 -10.21 2.26 -18.99
N VAL A 109 -10.15 2.42 -17.69
CA VAL A 109 -8.91 2.36 -16.89
C VAL A 109 -8.91 1.10 -16.05
N GLN A 110 -7.74 0.46 -15.96
CA GLN A 110 -7.53 -0.72 -15.12
C GLN A 110 -6.28 -0.50 -14.28
N LYS A 111 -6.38 -0.74 -12.96
CA LYS A 111 -5.25 -0.57 -12.05
C LYS A 111 -5.20 -1.73 -11.06
N ASP A 112 -4.00 -2.28 -10.90
CA ASP A 112 -3.73 -3.32 -9.91
C ASP A 112 -3.01 -2.68 -8.72
N ILE A 113 -3.54 -2.91 -7.52
CA ILE A 113 -2.95 -2.43 -6.28
C ILE A 113 -2.49 -3.64 -5.47
N PRO A 114 -1.19 -3.77 -5.18
CA PRO A 114 -0.72 -4.90 -4.39
C PRO A 114 -1.10 -4.77 -2.92
N PHE A 115 -1.47 -5.88 -2.31
CA PHE A 115 -1.74 -5.98 -0.88
C PHE A 115 -0.92 -7.13 -0.31
N THR A 116 -0.37 -6.94 0.88
CA THR A 116 0.34 -8.00 1.58
C THR A 116 -0.60 -8.90 2.38
N ASP A 117 -1.82 -8.43 2.63
CA ASP A 117 -2.83 -9.12 3.42
C ASP A 117 -4.14 -9.17 2.64
N ALA A 118 -4.57 -10.39 2.27
CA ALA A 118 -5.81 -10.59 1.51
C ALA A 118 -7.04 -10.18 2.31
N ASP A 119 -7.02 -10.32 3.63
CA ASP A 119 -8.15 -9.92 4.47
C ASP A 119 -8.38 -8.41 4.42
N ARG A 120 -7.31 -7.63 4.42
CA ARG A 120 -7.38 -6.18 4.25
C ARG A 120 -7.92 -5.83 2.86
N ALA A 121 -7.47 -6.53 1.83
CA ALA A 121 -7.96 -6.31 0.47
C ALA A 121 -9.46 -6.59 0.36
N ARG A 122 -9.95 -7.64 1.02
CA ARG A 122 -11.39 -7.95 1.05
C ARG A 122 -12.20 -6.87 1.73
N ARG A 123 -11.69 -6.28 2.82
CA ARG A 123 -12.35 -5.14 3.47
C ARG A 123 -12.41 -3.93 2.54
N TRP A 124 -11.35 -3.69 1.79
CA TRP A 124 -11.33 -2.61 0.80
C TRP A 124 -12.39 -2.82 -0.28
N ILE A 125 -12.55 -4.08 -0.75
CA ILE A 125 -13.58 -4.42 -1.75
C ILE A 125 -14.96 -4.09 -1.20
N GLU A 126 -15.27 -4.49 0.02
CA GLU A 126 -16.58 -4.25 0.62
C GLU A 126 -16.87 -2.75 0.72
N GLU A 127 -15.91 -1.97 1.20
CA GLU A 127 -16.06 -0.52 1.32
C GLU A 127 -16.19 0.16 -0.03
N LEU A 128 -15.37 -0.22 -1.01
CA LEU A 128 -15.41 0.36 -2.35
C LEU A 128 -16.75 0.07 -3.04
N MET A 129 -17.24 -1.17 -2.92
CA MET A 129 -18.53 -1.55 -3.52
C MET A 129 -19.69 -0.84 -2.84
N GLN A 130 -19.65 -0.70 -1.53
CA GLN A 130 -20.69 0.01 -0.78
C GLN A 130 -20.74 1.48 -1.20
N ARG A 131 -19.59 2.13 -1.36
CA ARG A 131 -19.52 3.52 -1.78
C ARG A 131 -19.91 3.72 -3.23
N SER A 132 -19.54 2.79 -4.09
CA SER A 132 -19.97 2.81 -5.50
C SER A 132 -21.50 2.74 -5.63
N ARG A 133 -22.16 1.98 -4.75
CA ARG A 133 -23.62 1.91 -4.72
C ARG A 133 -24.26 3.17 -4.17
N CYS A 134 -23.62 3.80 -3.18
CA CYS A 134 -24.14 5.02 -2.56
C CYS A 134 -24.08 6.22 -3.50
N ASP A 135 -23.16 6.23 -4.47
CA ASP A 135 -23.01 7.32 -5.45
C ASP A 135 -24.00 7.19 -6.62
N LEU A 136 -24.80 6.15 -6.61
CA LEU A 136 -25.88 5.98 -7.58
C LEU A 136 -27.19 6.57 -7.03
#